data_2bfd636d01dee923c07ca6936e6bfeb9
#
_entry.id   2bfd636d01dee923c07ca6936e6bfeb9
#
_cell.length_a   1.000
_cell.length_b   1.000
_cell.length_c   1.000
_cell.angle_alpha   90.00
_cell.angle_beta   90.00
_cell.angle_gamma   90.00
#
_symmetry.space_group_name_H-M   'P 1'
#
loop_
_entity.id
_entity.type
_entity.pdbx_description
1 polymer ?
#
loop_
_entity_poly.entity_id
_entity_poly.type
_entity_poly.pdbx_seq_one_letter_code
_entity_poly.pdbx_strand_id
1 'polypeptide(L)'
;DGAFTSNLQHLKVGDTLYLDKTSYGYLTLARYQQPLPQDLWLLATGTGLAPFLSMLQDFATWQSYQHINLVYSVRSATELAYLERIQEIAASFGEGHSGFKFIPIITRDPSAALHDRLPILIANGELEQAAGMLLSPATSHVMLCGNPQMVEDTKEALKLRGLIMNRR
;
A
#
# COMPACT_ATOMS: atom_id res chain seq x y z
N ASP A 1 -5.32 16.88 -9.87
CA ASP A 1 -6.53 16.79 -10.69
C ASP A 1 -6.12 16.48 -12.12
N GLY A 2 -6.55 15.33 -12.66
CA GLY A 2 -6.33 14.95 -14.05
C GLY A 2 -7.58 15.21 -14.89
N ALA A 3 -7.43 15.34 -16.22
CA ALA A 3 -8.55 15.58 -17.13
C ALA A 3 -9.67 14.54 -16.99
N PHE A 4 -9.31 13.29 -16.75
CA PHE A 4 -10.27 12.19 -16.55
C PHE A 4 -11.03 12.33 -15.23
N THR A 5 -10.33 12.51 -14.12
CA THR A 5 -10.92 12.60 -12.78
C THR A 5 -11.79 13.85 -12.61
N SER A 6 -11.44 14.95 -13.29
CA SER A 6 -12.26 16.17 -13.31
C SER A 6 -13.62 15.96 -14.00
N ASN A 7 -13.71 15.02 -14.93
CA ASN A 7 -14.97 14.65 -15.56
C ASN A 7 -15.75 13.63 -14.71
N LEU A 8 -15.06 12.67 -14.08
CA LEU A 8 -15.69 11.65 -13.24
C LEU A 8 -16.47 12.23 -12.06
N GLN A 9 -16.00 13.34 -11.46
CA GLN A 9 -16.67 13.97 -10.32
C GLN A 9 -18.08 14.51 -10.65
N HIS A 10 -18.43 14.64 -11.91
CA HIS A 10 -19.75 15.13 -12.36
C HIS A 10 -20.73 14.00 -12.66
N LEU A 11 -20.29 12.74 -12.65
CA LEU A 11 -21.15 11.59 -12.90
C LEU A 11 -22.21 11.44 -11.80
N LYS A 12 -23.41 11.08 -12.22
CA LYS A 12 -24.57 10.82 -11.35
C LYS A 12 -25.06 9.38 -11.55
N VAL A 13 -25.82 8.90 -10.59
CA VAL A 13 -26.49 7.61 -10.73
C VAL A 13 -27.40 7.63 -11.96
N GLY A 14 -27.20 6.69 -12.88
CA GLY A 14 -27.90 6.61 -14.18
C GLY A 14 -27.05 7.05 -15.37
N ASP A 15 -25.90 7.71 -15.14
CA ASP A 15 -24.99 8.06 -16.22
C ASP A 15 -24.23 6.82 -16.73
N THR A 16 -23.83 6.86 -18.00
CA THR A 16 -23.12 5.76 -18.64
C THR A 16 -21.61 5.98 -18.58
N LEU A 17 -20.87 4.97 -18.12
CA LEU A 17 -19.41 4.92 -18.14
C LEU A 17 -18.94 3.78 -19.04
N TYR A 18 -17.97 4.05 -19.89
CA TYR A 18 -17.34 3.05 -20.74
C TYR A 18 -16.03 2.57 -20.12
N LEU A 19 -15.91 1.25 -19.96
CA LEU A 19 -14.69 0.59 -19.48
C LEU A 19 -14.08 -0.22 -20.61
N ASP A 20 -12.76 -0.15 -20.76
CA ASP A 20 -12.04 -1.06 -21.66
C ASP A 20 -12.11 -2.50 -21.09
N LYS A 21 -12.28 -3.48 -21.96
CA LYS A 21 -12.29 -4.90 -21.58
C LYS A 21 -10.90 -5.41 -21.20
N THR A 22 -9.86 -4.72 -21.66
CA THR A 22 -8.48 -5.12 -21.43
C THR A 22 -7.96 -4.45 -20.17
N SER A 23 -7.44 -5.25 -19.24
CA SER A 23 -6.75 -4.75 -18.07
C SER A 23 -5.33 -4.35 -18.43
N TYR A 24 -4.95 -3.12 -18.11
CA TYR A 24 -3.60 -2.60 -18.29
C TYR A 24 -2.96 -2.33 -16.94
N GLY A 25 -1.66 -2.58 -16.82
CA GLY A 25 -0.90 -2.25 -15.64
C GLY A 25 0.22 -3.25 -15.37
N TYR A 26 1.17 -2.80 -14.57
CA TYR A 26 2.37 -3.57 -14.24
C TYR A 26 2.57 -3.76 -12.74
N LEU A 27 1.75 -3.13 -11.90
CA LEU A 27 1.80 -3.30 -10.47
C LEU A 27 1.02 -4.55 -10.06
N THR A 28 1.66 -5.70 -10.18
CA THR A 28 1.06 -7.02 -9.89
C THR A 28 2.01 -7.84 -9.03
N LEU A 29 1.51 -8.84 -8.33
CA LEU A 29 2.32 -9.77 -7.54
C LEU A 29 3.16 -10.74 -8.40
N ALA A 30 2.93 -10.82 -9.70
CA ALA A 30 3.62 -11.75 -10.61
C ALA A 30 5.08 -11.37 -10.95
N ARG A 31 5.57 -10.21 -10.51
CA ARG A 31 6.85 -9.64 -10.96
C ARG A 31 7.93 -9.70 -9.89
N TYR A 32 8.10 -10.82 -9.20
CA TYR A 32 9.02 -10.87 -8.08
C TYR A 32 10.14 -11.89 -8.22
N GLN A 33 11.18 -11.65 -7.40
CA GLN A 33 12.27 -12.60 -7.24
C GLN A 33 11.74 -13.94 -6.69
N GLN A 34 12.42 -15.00 -7.06
CA GLN A 34 12.19 -16.32 -6.48
C GLN A 34 13.40 -16.69 -5.60
N PRO A 35 13.19 -17.26 -4.42
CA PRO A 35 11.89 -17.49 -3.76
C PRO A 35 11.21 -16.19 -3.34
N LEU A 36 9.87 -16.21 -3.20
CA LEU A 36 9.11 -15.08 -2.69
C LEU A 36 9.54 -14.74 -1.26
N PRO A 37 9.73 -13.45 -0.94
CA PRO A 37 9.92 -13.00 0.43
C PRO A 37 8.71 -13.33 1.31
N GLN A 38 8.92 -13.45 2.63
CA GLN A 38 7.88 -13.84 3.57
C GLN A 38 6.90 -12.70 3.89
N ASP A 39 7.39 -11.45 3.83
CA ASP A 39 6.70 -10.27 4.32
C ASP A 39 6.34 -9.34 3.16
N LEU A 40 5.06 -9.05 2.99
CA LEU A 40 4.58 -8.08 2.01
C LEU A 40 4.32 -6.74 2.68
N TRP A 41 4.91 -5.68 2.14
CA TRP A 41 4.72 -4.30 2.55
C TRP A 41 4.06 -3.51 1.42
N LEU A 42 2.83 -3.09 1.62
CA LEU A 42 2.02 -2.31 0.67
C LEU A 42 1.99 -0.86 1.17
N LEU A 43 2.84 0.00 0.61
CA LEU A 43 3.00 1.38 1.04
C LEU A 43 2.25 2.33 0.12
N ALA A 44 1.13 2.88 0.59
CA ALA A 44 0.23 3.71 -0.18
C ALA A 44 0.17 5.16 0.30
N THR A 45 -0.05 6.09 -0.63
CA THR A 45 -0.55 7.43 -0.32
C THR A 45 -1.77 7.77 -1.18
N GLY A 46 -2.77 8.39 -0.58
CA GLY A 46 -3.97 8.84 -1.28
C GLY A 46 -4.62 7.74 -2.12
N THR A 47 -4.86 7.99 -3.41
CA THR A 47 -5.49 7.04 -4.34
C THR A 47 -4.61 5.83 -4.68
N GLY A 48 -3.35 5.84 -4.30
CA GLY A 48 -2.45 4.68 -4.43
C GLY A 48 -2.86 3.46 -3.59
N LEU A 49 -3.83 3.62 -2.70
CA LEU A 49 -4.45 2.51 -1.97
C LEU A 49 -5.21 1.53 -2.88
N ALA A 50 -5.81 2.02 -3.97
CA ALA A 50 -6.72 1.24 -4.81
C ALA A 50 -6.14 -0.08 -5.36
N PRO A 51 -4.93 -0.13 -5.96
CA PRO A 51 -4.35 -1.38 -6.44
C PRO A 51 -4.07 -2.37 -5.29
N PHE A 52 -3.73 -1.88 -4.11
CA PHE A 52 -3.48 -2.73 -2.95
C PHE A 52 -4.76 -3.35 -2.39
N LEU A 53 -5.87 -2.61 -2.39
CA LEU A 53 -7.17 -3.20 -2.06
C LEU A 53 -7.57 -4.30 -3.06
N SER A 54 -7.25 -4.13 -4.35
CA SER A 54 -7.48 -5.17 -5.35
C SER A 54 -6.64 -6.42 -5.08
N MET A 55 -5.35 -6.26 -4.75
CA MET A 55 -4.47 -7.38 -4.41
C MET A 55 -4.93 -8.12 -3.16
N LEU A 56 -5.38 -7.39 -2.13
CA LEU A 56 -5.86 -7.97 -0.88
C LEU A 56 -7.20 -8.72 -1.03
N GLN A 57 -7.91 -8.55 -2.12
CA GLN A 57 -9.10 -9.33 -2.46
C GLN A 57 -8.78 -10.62 -3.23
N ASP A 58 -7.52 -10.86 -3.55
CA ASP A 58 -7.06 -12.11 -4.14
C ASP A 58 -6.53 -13.04 -3.05
N PHE A 59 -7.15 -14.21 -2.93
CA PHE A 59 -6.76 -15.24 -1.96
C PHE A 59 -5.30 -15.70 -2.13
N ALA A 60 -4.78 -15.68 -3.35
CA ALA A 60 -3.39 -16.00 -3.64
C ALA A 60 -2.40 -15.07 -2.92
N THR A 61 -2.77 -13.80 -2.68
CA THR A 61 -1.95 -12.88 -1.89
C THR A 61 -1.73 -13.39 -0.47
N TRP A 62 -2.79 -13.83 0.18
CA TRP A 62 -2.75 -14.33 1.56
C TRP A 62 -2.03 -15.66 1.69
N GLN A 63 -2.11 -16.51 0.67
CA GLN A 63 -1.37 -17.78 0.64
C GLN A 63 0.13 -17.59 0.41
N SER A 64 0.52 -16.50 -0.28
CA SER A 64 1.89 -16.27 -0.72
C SER A 64 2.78 -15.63 0.35
N TYR A 65 2.22 -14.95 1.34
CA TYR A 65 2.96 -14.20 2.35
C TYR A 65 2.55 -14.60 3.75
N GLN A 66 3.52 -14.68 4.67
CA GLN A 66 3.27 -14.94 6.08
C GLN A 66 2.76 -13.68 6.80
N HIS A 67 3.27 -12.51 6.41
CA HIS A 67 2.89 -11.23 6.96
C HIS A 67 2.55 -10.24 5.84
N ILE A 68 1.49 -9.47 6.04
CA ILE A 68 1.03 -8.45 5.10
C ILE A 68 0.83 -7.15 5.88
N ASN A 69 1.65 -6.14 5.58
CA ASN A 69 1.56 -4.81 6.17
C ASN A 69 0.97 -3.84 5.16
N LEU A 70 -0.25 -3.39 5.38
CA LEU A 70 -0.86 -2.32 4.59
C LEU A 70 -0.62 -0.98 5.29
N VAL A 71 0.28 -0.19 4.75
CA VAL A 71 0.62 1.15 5.23
C VAL A 71 -0.07 2.18 4.36
N TYR A 72 -0.92 3.00 4.97
CA TYR A 72 -1.70 4.00 4.25
C TYR A 72 -1.48 5.39 4.82
N SER A 73 -0.81 6.24 4.05
CA SER A 73 -0.47 7.60 4.44
C SER A 73 -1.39 8.62 3.79
N VAL A 74 -1.99 9.45 4.62
CA VAL A 74 -2.88 10.57 4.26
C VAL A 74 -2.46 11.84 5.00
N ARG A 75 -3.01 13.00 4.62
CA ARG A 75 -2.71 14.27 5.28
C ARG A 75 -3.53 14.48 6.53
N SER A 76 -4.81 14.11 6.50
CA SER A 76 -5.75 14.26 7.62
C SER A 76 -6.57 12.99 7.81
N ALA A 77 -7.10 12.78 9.01
CA ALA A 77 -7.94 11.62 9.32
C ALA A 77 -9.18 11.51 8.42
N THR A 78 -9.71 12.64 7.96
CA THR A 78 -10.87 12.68 7.04
C THR A 78 -10.56 12.14 5.64
N GLU A 79 -9.27 12.01 5.29
CA GLU A 79 -8.83 11.41 4.02
C GLU A 79 -8.62 9.89 4.12
N LEU A 80 -8.74 9.28 5.31
CA LEU A 80 -8.70 7.84 5.48
C LEU A 80 -9.94 7.19 4.87
N ALA A 81 -9.81 6.72 3.65
CA ALA A 81 -10.88 6.07 2.91
C ALA A 81 -10.83 4.54 3.10
N TYR A 82 -11.97 3.88 2.88
CA TYR A 82 -12.09 2.42 2.83
C TYR A 82 -11.73 1.66 4.12
N LEU A 83 -11.80 2.30 5.30
CA LEU A 83 -11.47 1.62 6.58
C LEU A 83 -12.36 0.39 6.83
N GLU A 84 -13.67 0.51 6.65
CA GLU A 84 -14.61 -0.61 6.76
C GLU A 84 -14.26 -1.72 5.76
N ARG A 85 -13.98 -1.33 4.51
CA ARG A 85 -13.60 -2.30 3.47
C ARG A 85 -12.29 -3.03 3.78
N ILE A 86 -11.30 -2.35 4.35
CA ILE A 86 -10.05 -2.96 4.80
C ILE A 86 -10.33 -3.99 5.90
N GLN A 87 -11.22 -3.66 6.84
CA GLN A 87 -11.63 -4.58 7.91
C GLN A 87 -12.39 -5.79 7.36
N GLU A 88 -13.33 -5.59 6.42
CA GLU A 88 -14.05 -6.67 5.75
C GLU A 88 -13.12 -7.63 5.01
N ILE A 89 -12.14 -7.08 4.26
CA ILE A 89 -11.13 -7.86 3.54
C ILE A 89 -10.30 -8.67 4.56
N ALA A 90 -9.83 -8.03 5.62
CA ALA A 90 -9.05 -8.70 6.66
C ALA A 90 -9.85 -9.83 7.33
N ALA A 91 -11.13 -9.63 7.59
CA ALA A 91 -12.01 -10.65 8.16
C ALA A 91 -12.28 -11.80 7.19
N SER A 92 -12.49 -11.49 5.89
CA SER A 92 -12.88 -12.50 4.89
C SER A 92 -11.71 -13.34 4.37
N PHE A 93 -10.54 -12.74 4.20
CA PHE A 93 -9.36 -13.38 3.61
C PHE A 93 -8.28 -13.68 4.63
N GLY A 94 -8.28 -12.97 5.76
CA GLY A 94 -7.30 -13.11 6.82
C GLY A 94 -7.65 -14.16 7.87
N GLU A 95 -8.78 -14.88 7.73
CA GLU A 95 -9.14 -15.96 8.67
C GLU A 95 -8.06 -17.04 8.65
N GLY A 96 -7.46 -17.28 9.81
CA GLY A 96 -6.29 -18.16 9.93
C GLY A 96 -4.95 -17.53 9.51
N HIS A 97 -4.94 -16.27 9.06
CA HIS A 97 -3.75 -15.51 8.69
C HIS A 97 -3.45 -14.45 9.76
N SER A 98 -2.64 -14.78 10.75
CA SER A 98 -2.33 -13.89 11.89
C SER A 98 -1.42 -12.71 11.56
N GLY A 99 -0.90 -12.64 10.33
CA GLY A 99 0.13 -11.69 9.94
C GLY A 99 -0.36 -10.43 9.24
N PHE A 100 -1.68 -10.12 9.19
CA PHE A 100 -2.15 -8.86 8.59
C PHE A 100 -2.09 -7.70 9.58
N LYS A 101 -1.53 -6.57 9.13
CA LYS A 101 -1.49 -5.34 9.89
C LYS A 101 -1.84 -4.13 9.01
N PHE A 102 -2.80 -3.33 9.47
CA PHE A 102 -3.11 -2.03 8.89
C PHE A 102 -2.43 -0.94 9.69
N ILE A 103 -1.65 -0.08 9.03
CA ILE A 103 -0.83 0.96 9.66
C ILE A 103 -1.18 2.31 9.00
N PRO A 104 -2.09 3.09 9.61
CA PRO A 104 -2.42 4.42 9.13
C PRO A 104 -1.34 5.43 9.54
N ILE A 105 -1.02 6.37 8.63
CA ILE A 105 -0.15 7.51 8.85
C ILE A 105 -0.92 8.77 8.53
N ILE A 106 -0.97 9.75 9.46
CA ILE A 106 -1.71 11.01 9.29
C ILE A 106 -0.73 12.17 9.40
N THR A 107 -0.20 12.63 8.28
CA THR A 107 0.97 13.52 8.25
C THR A 107 0.75 14.96 8.72
N ARG A 108 -0.50 15.39 8.92
CA ARG A 108 -0.86 16.73 9.44
C ARG A 108 -1.53 16.69 10.81
N ASP A 109 -1.46 15.57 11.49
CA ASP A 109 -1.99 15.42 12.84
C ASP A 109 -0.87 14.99 13.79
N PRO A 110 -0.29 15.93 14.54
CA PRO A 110 0.77 15.62 15.51
C PRO A 110 0.34 14.69 16.65
N SER A 111 -0.96 14.50 16.85
CA SER A 111 -1.49 13.58 17.85
C SER A 111 -1.62 12.14 17.33
N ALA A 112 -1.49 11.92 16.01
CA ALA A 112 -1.50 10.60 15.45
C ALA A 112 -0.25 9.81 15.85
N ALA A 113 -0.40 8.49 16.01
CA ALA A 113 0.70 7.60 16.38
C ALA A 113 1.87 7.66 15.39
N LEU A 114 1.58 7.78 14.11
CA LEU A 114 2.54 8.03 13.04
C LEU A 114 2.09 9.28 12.26
N HIS A 115 2.91 10.30 12.26
CA HIS A 115 2.59 11.59 11.61
C HIS A 115 3.68 12.14 10.71
N ASP A 116 4.82 11.48 10.63
CA ASP A 116 5.87 11.82 9.68
C ASP A 116 5.64 11.21 8.30
N ARG A 117 6.40 11.69 7.30
CA ARG A 117 6.36 11.13 5.95
C ARG A 117 7.01 9.74 5.92
N LEU A 118 6.53 8.86 5.06
CA LEU A 118 7.03 7.49 4.88
C LEU A 118 8.57 7.37 4.84
N PRO A 119 9.31 8.17 4.06
CA PRO A 119 10.78 8.09 4.04
C PRO A 119 11.42 8.33 5.41
N ILE A 120 10.87 9.24 6.20
CA ILE A 120 11.34 9.56 7.55
C ILE A 120 11.07 8.38 8.49
N LEU A 121 9.85 7.85 8.48
CA LEU A 121 9.45 6.72 9.32
C LEU A 121 10.23 5.44 9.01
N ILE A 122 10.67 5.28 7.76
CA ILE A 122 11.58 4.19 7.37
C ILE A 122 13.01 4.46 7.88
N ALA A 123 13.50 5.69 7.74
CA ALA A 123 14.86 6.05 8.12
C ALA A 123 15.08 5.97 9.63
N ASN A 124 14.10 6.38 10.44
CA ASN A 124 14.17 6.39 11.91
C ASN A 124 13.69 5.07 12.56
N GLY A 125 13.12 4.13 11.78
CA GLY A 125 12.66 2.83 12.27
C GLY A 125 11.27 2.81 12.89
N GLU A 126 10.57 3.94 12.96
CA GLU A 126 9.23 4.02 13.55
C GLU A 126 8.20 3.20 12.78
N LEU A 127 8.33 3.09 11.44
CA LEU A 127 7.47 2.24 10.65
C LEU A 127 7.63 0.76 11.04
N GLU A 128 8.86 0.31 11.22
CA GLU A 128 9.18 -1.06 11.65
C GLU A 128 8.68 -1.33 13.08
N GLN A 129 8.84 -0.37 13.95
CA GLN A 129 8.30 -0.45 15.32
C GLN A 129 6.77 -0.56 15.30
N ALA A 130 6.08 0.25 14.50
CA ALA A 130 4.63 0.17 14.36
C ALA A 130 4.18 -1.15 13.74
N ALA A 131 4.93 -1.69 12.79
CA ALA A 131 4.67 -3.00 12.19
C ALA A 131 4.99 -4.15 13.13
N GLY A 132 5.92 -3.98 14.07
CA GLY A 132 6.43 -5.06 14.92
C GLY A 132 7.36 -6.02 14.16
N MET A 133 7.92 -5.57 13.04
CA MET A 133 8.85 -6.35 12.21
C MET A 133 9.80 -5.45 11.41
N LEU A 134 10.93 -5.99 11.00
CA LEU A 134 11.97 -5.26 10.27
C LEU A 134 11.70 -5.25 8.76
N LEU A 135 12.05 -4.15 8.13
CA LEU A 135 12.25 -4.05 6.69
C LEU A 135 13.63 -4.64 6.35
N SER A 136 13.64 -5.82 5.77
CA SER A 136 14.86 -6.58 5.47
C SER A 136 14.95 -6.96 4.00
N PRO A 137 16.12 -6.81 3.35
CA PRO A 137 16.31 -7.29 1.98
C PRO A 137 16.08 -8.80 1.82
N ALA A 138 16.23 -9.57 2.91
CA ALA A 138 16.09 -11.01 2.88
C ALA A 138 14.62 -11.48 2.96
N THR A 139 13.75 -10.74 3.64
CA THR A 139 12.39 -11.19 3.94
C THR A 139 11.31 -10.27 3.42
N SER A 140 11.62 -9.02 3.10
CA SER A 140 10.61 -8.02 2.75
C SER A 140 10.46 -7.84 1.25
N HIS A 141 9.21 -7.87 0.83
CA HIS A 141 8.75 -7.46 -0.47
C HIS A 141 7.98 -6.15 -0.33
N VAL A 142 8.47 -5.08 -0.91
CA VAL A 142 7.90 -3.75 -0.76
C VAL A 142 7.30 -3.26 -2.07
N MET A 143 6.03 -2.87 -2.03
CA MET A 143 5.33 -2.23 -3.14
C MET A 143 4.95 -0.80 -2.78
N LEU A 144 5.17 0.12 -3.71
CA LEU A 144 4.91 1.55 -3.54
C LEU A 144 3.87 2.01 -4.55
N CYS A 145 2.83 2.71 -4.10
CA CYS A 145 1.86 3.34 -4.99
C CYS A 145 1.34 4.65 -4.39
N GLY A 146 1.26 5.71 -5.20
CA GLY A 146 0.73 6.99 -4.77
C GLY A 146 1.42 8.18 -5.41
N ASN A 147 1.64 9.23 -4.63
CA ASN A 147 2.30 10.44 -5.11
C ASN A 147 3.70 10.14 -5.67
N PRO A 148 4.05 10.59 -6.89
CA PRO A 148 5.35 10.29 -7.51
C PRO A 148 6.55 10.67 -6.66
N GLN A 149 6.53 11.84 -6.01
CA GLN A 149 7.62 12.28 -5.14
C GLN A 149 7.76 11.36 -3.92
N MET A 150 6.63 10.96 -3.30
CA MET A 150 6.67 9.98 -2.21
C MET A 150 7.30 8.66 -2.66
N VAL A 151 6.97 8.18 -3.85
CA VAL A 151 7.54 6.94 -4.39
C VAL A 151 9.05 7.07 -4.56
N GLU A 152 9.56 8.16 -5.12
CA GLU A 152 11.00 8.37 -5.30
C GLU A 152 11.72 8.52 -3.95
N ASP A 153 11.23 9.37 -3.06
CA ASP A 153 11.85 9.59 -1.74
C ASP A 153 11.86 8.28 -0.92
N THR A 154 10.78 7.49 -1.01
CA THR A 154 10.69 6.19 -0.30
C THR A 154 11.63 5.16 -0.90
N LYS A 155 11.80 5.11 -2.23
CA LYS A 155 12.80 4.24 -2.87
C LYS A 155 14.21 4.53 -2.36
N GLU A 156 14.59 5.79 -2.25
CA GLU A 156 15.92 6.16 -1.75
C GLU A 156 16.09 5.75 -0.26
N ALA A 157 15.07 5.95 0.57
CA ALA A 157 15.10 5.49 1.96
C ALA A 157 15.25 3.96 2.07
N LEU A 158 14.51 3.20 1.24
CA LEU A 158 14.60 1.74 1.18
C LEU A 158 15.97 1.26 0.67
N LYS A 159 16.53 1.96 -0.31
CA LYS A 159 17.87 1.65 -0.84
C LYS A 159 18.95 1.81 0.21
N LEU A 160 18.86 2.84 1.07
CA LEU A 160 19.78 3.02 2.21
C LEU A 160 19.66 1.87 3.23
N ARG A 161 18.52 1.18 3.27
CA ARG A 161 18.29 -0.03 4.07
C ARG A 161 18.69 -1.32 3.35
N GLY A 162 19.29 -1.22 2.17
CA GLY A 162 19.74 -2.36 1.36
C GLY A 162 18.69 -3.01 0.47
N LEU A 163 17.46 -2.48 0.42
CA LEU A 163 16.42 -2.97 -0.47
C LEU A 163 16.65 -2.42 -1.88
N ILE A 164 16.72 -3.31 -2.87
CA ILE A 164 17.02 -2.95 -4.26
C ILE A 164 15.75 -3.04 -5.10
N MET A 165 15.53 -2.03 -5.94
CA MET A 165 14.39 -2.04 -6.85
C MET A 165 14.52 -3.16 -7.89
N ASN A 166 13.50 -3.99 -8.01
CA ASN A 166 13.40 -4.96 -9.10
C ASN A 166 13.08 -4.23 -10.42
N ARG A 167 13.98 -4.33 -11.38
CA ARG A 167 13.87 -3.72 -12.73
C ARG A 167 13.53 -4.79 -13.78
N ARG A 168 12.44 -5.48 -13.63
CA ARG A 168 11.96 -6.38 -14.69
C ARG A 168 10.75 -5.80 -15.41
#